data_8063c0b13628f6dd903bb903ca9366c1
#
_entry.id   8063c0b13628f6dd903bb903ca9366c1
#
_cell.length_a   1.000
_cell.length_b   1.000
_cell.length_c   1.000
_cell.angle_alpha   90.00
_cell.angle_beta   90.00
_cell.angle_gamma   90.00
#
_symmetry.space_group_name_H-M   'P 1'
#
loop_
_entity.id
_entity.type
_entity.pdbx_description
1 polymer ?
#
loop_
_entity_poly.entity_id
_entity_poly.type
_entity_poly.pdbx_seq_one_letter_code
_entity_poly.pdbx_strand_id
1 'polypeptide(L)'
;FTSVYDGEGMKNFLVVYNFVIFGILFLSSIMSYEGNYIDGLMSRKESIYNLLRAKYTVYSIAILIPFILMIPAMITKKVAVMSCVSWAVFSVGFVYFCLFQMAVYNNRTINLSVRMTGRNVGTGLQNLIAGASFGVPLILNVVLKAMIGQETASWVLIIIGLSFILTSNLWIKNVYHRFMKRRYKNMEGFRDSRQ
;
A
#
# COMPACT_ATOMS: atom_id res chain seq x y z
N PHE A 1 5.64 18.61 -25.54
CA PHE A 1 5.25 17.88 -24.28
C PHE A 1 5.26 16.36 -24.43
N THR A 2 5.23 15.83 -25.66
CA THR A 2 5.09 14.38 -25.92
C THR A 2 6.41 13.59 -25.83
N SER A 3 7.55 14.18 -26.14
CA SER A 3 8.84 13.45 -26.26
C SER A 3 9.43 12.99 -24.93
N VAL A 4 9.20 13.72 -23.83
CA VAL A 4 9.73 13.37 -22.51
C VAL A 4 9.00 12.15 -21.91
N TYR A 5 7.72 11.97 -22.25
CA TYR A 5 6.90 10.86 -21.75
C TYR A 5 7.00 9.58 -22.60
N ASP A 6 7.65 9.64 -23.75
CA ASP A 6 7.77 8.48 -24.67
C ASP A 6 8.96 7.56 -24.35
N GLY A 7 9.85 7.97 -23.44
CA GLY A 7 10.95 7.13 -22.95
C GLY A 7 10.43 5.90 -22.16
N GLU A 8 10.98 4.72 -22.43
CA GLU A 8 10.57 3.48 -21.75
C GLU A 8 10.71 3.57 -20.22
N GLY A 9 11.71 4.28 -19.74
CA GLY A 9 11.91 4.51 -18.30
C GLY A 9 10.75 5.29 -17.68
N MET A 10 10.27 6.33 -18.34
CA MET A 10 9.16 7.15 -17.87
C MET A 10 7.83 6.37 -17.88
N LYS A 11 7.57 5.60 -18.95
CA LYS A 11 6.38 4.75 -19.03
C LYS A 11 6.33 3.74 -17.88
N ASN A 12 7.46 3.10 -17.61
CA ASN A 12 7.59 2.16 -16.49
C ASN A 12 7.41 2.84 -15.13
N PHE A 13 8.00 4.01 -14.94
CA PHE A 13 7.83 4.81 -13.73
C PHE A 13 6.36 5.16 -13.49
N LEU A 14 5.64 5.59 -14.52
CA LEU A 14 4.21 5.93 -14.43
C LEU A 14 3.36 4.72 -14.03
N VAL A 15 3.64 3.53 -14.55
CA VAL A 15 2.94 2.31 -14.15
C VAL A 15 3.19 2.00 -12.67
N VAL A 16 4.44 1.99 -12.25
CA VAL A 16 4.80 1.76 -10.84
C VAL A 16 4.16 2.79 -9.93
N TYR A 17 4.30 4.06 -10.29
CA TYR A 17 3.75 5.18 -9.54
C TYR A 17 2.24 5.04 -9.35
N ASN A 18 1.49 4.77 -10.42
CA ASN A 18 0.04 4.67 -10.38
C ASN A 18 -0.46 3.58 -9.42
N PHE A 19 0.13 2.39 -9.44
CA PHE A 19 -0.30 1.29 -8.58
C PHE A 19 0.22 1.41 -7.13
N VAL A 20 1.43 1.90 -6.94
CA VAL A 20 2.05 1.98 -5.61
C VAL A 20 1.54 3.20 -4.84
N ILE A 21 1.40 4.37 -5.49
CA ILE A 21 0.94 5.58 -4.81
C ILE A 21 -0.49 5.44 -4.29
N PHE A 22 -1.34 4.70 -5.02
CA PHE A 22 -2.70 4.41 -4.57
C PHE A 22 -2.69 3.68 -3.22
N GLY A 23 -1.86 2.64 -3.09
CA GLY A 23 -1.68 1.95 -1.80
C GLY A 23 -1.15 2.87 -0.70
N ILE A 24 -0.13 3.68 -0.99
CA ILE A 24 0.47 4.59 -0.01
C ILE A 24 -0.55 5.61 0.50
N LEU A 25 -1.34 6.22 -0.37
CA LEU A 25 -2.32 7.24 0.01
C LEU A 25 -3.36 6.71 1.01
N PHE A 26 -3.82 5.48 0.84
CA PHE A 26 -4.89 4.92 1.66
C PHE A 26 -4.40 4.05 2.81
N LEU A 27 -3.33 3.29 2.63
CA LEU A 27 -2.89 2.32 3.61
C LEU A 27 -1.84 2.86 4.60
N SER A 28 -1.16 3.96 4.28
CA SER A 28 -0.18 4.57 5.21
C SER A 28 -0.79 4.95 6.56
N SER A 29 -2.06 5.27 6.58
CA SER A 29 -2.81 5.71 7.77
C SER A 29 -3.97 4.77 8.12
N ILE A 30 -3.81 3.47 7.84
CA ILE A 30 -4.87 2.47 7.89
C ILE A 30 -5.65 2.42 9.22
N MET A 31 -4.99 2.61 10.36
CA MET A 31 -5.61 2.63 11.69
C MET A 31 -5.95 4.04 12.16
N SER A 32 -5.35 5.07 11.59
CA SER A 32 -5.55 6.46 11.98
C SER A 32 -6.96 6.96 11.66
N TYR A 33 -7.61 6.39 10.66
CA TYR A 33 -9.00 6.70 10.32
C TYR A 33 -9.99 6.21 11.39
N GLU A 34 -9.64 5.13 12.10
CA GLU A 34 -10.46 4.56 13.16
C GLU A 34 -10.10 5.11 14.56
N GLY A 35 -9.14 6.02 14.61
CA GLY A 35 -8.60 6.54 15.87
C GLY A 35 -9.66 7.02 16.85
N ASN A 36 -10.76 7.63 16.37
CA ASN A 36 -11.84 8.12 17.21
C ASN A 36 -12.67 7.00 17.85
N TYR A 37 -12.72 5.83 17.22
CA TYR A 37 -13.52 4.68 17.67
C TYR A 37 -12.66 3.55 18.24
N ILE A 38 -11.34 3.77 18.37
CA ILE A 38 -10.39 2.71 18.72
C ILE A 38 -10.69 2.09 20.09
N ASP A 39 -11.18 2.86 21.06
CA ASP A 39 -11.52 2.36 22.38
C ASP A 39 -12.65 1.32 22.32
N GLY A 40 -13.69 1.58 21.51
CA GLY A 40 -14.78 0.64 21.28
C GLY A 40 -14.35 -0.60 20.49
N LEU A 41 -13.44 -0.44 19.53
CA LEU A 41 -12.89 -1.55 18.75
C LEU A 41 -11.99 -2.45 19.62
N MET A 42 -11.24 -1.85 20.57
CA MET A 42 -10.35 -2.58 21.47
C MET A 42 -11.07 -3.40 22.53
N SER A 43 -12.32 -3.04 22.88
CA SER A 43 -13.15 -3.81 23.82
C SER A 43 -13.50 -5.20 23.26
N ARG A 44 -13.49 -5.36 21.93
CA ARG A 44 -13.78 -6.61 21.20
C ARG A 44 -12.52 -7.10 20.49
N LYS A 45 -11.82 -8.09 21.02
CA LYS A 45 -10.55 -8.61 20.47
C LYS A 45 -10.64 -8.99 18.99
N GLU A 46 -11.72 -9.66 18.58
CA GLU A 46 -11.88 -10.13 17.21
C GLU A 46 -12.18 -9.02 16.19
N SER A 47 -12.69 -7.86 16.65
CA SER A 47 -13.06 -6.79 15.74
C SER A 47 -11.86 -6.18 15.02
N ILE A 48 -10.69 -6.07 15.68
CA ILE A 48 -9.47 -5.52 15.06
C ILE A 48 -8.94 -6.43 13.94
N TYR A 49 -8.92 -7.75 14.17
CA TYR A 49 -8.49 -8.69 13.14
C TYR A 49 -9.42 -8.65 11.92
N ASN A 50 -10.72 -8.71 12.17
CA ASN A 50 -11.74 -8.65 11.11
C ASN A 50 -11.69 -7.31 10.38
N LEU A 51 -11.46 -6.20 11.08
CA LEU A 51 -11.26 -4.89 10.49
C LEU A 51 -10.05 -4.85 9.53
N LEU A 52 -8.89 -5.34 9.96
CA LEU A 52 -7.70 -5.41 9.12
C LEU A 52 -7.93 -6.26 7.88
N ARG A 53 -8.59 -7.41 8.04
CA ARG A 53 -8.93 -8.31 6.92
C ARG A 53 -9.91 -7.65 5.95
N ALA A 54 -10.96 -7.01 6.47
CA ALA A 54 -11.94 -6.30 5.65
C ALA A 54 -11.28 -5.15 4.86
N LYS A 55 -10.42 -4.36 5.51
CA LYS A 55 -9.64 -3.31 4.85
C LYS A 55 -8.75 -3.87 3.74
N TYR A 56 -8.03 -4.96 4.00
CA TYR A 56 -7.23 -5.61 2.96
C TYR A 56 -8.07 -5.99 1.76
N THR A 57 -9.22 -6.65 1.97
CA THR A 57 -10.12 -7.05 0.88
C THR A 57 -10.65 -5.85 0.09
N VAL A 58 -11.12 -4.80 0.78
CA VAL A 58 -11.65 -3.59 0.13
C VAL A 58 -10.57 -2.91 -0.72
N TYR A 59 -9.37 -2.71 -0.17
CA TYR A 59 -8.27 -2.07 -0.91
C TYR A 59 -7.73 -2.95 -2.04
N SER A 60 -7.78 -4.28 -1.89
CA SER A 60 -7.43 -5.21 -2.98
C SER A 60 -8.40 -5.10 -4.15
N ILE A 61 -9.69 -4.90 -3.90
CA ILE A 61 -10.69 -4.65 -4.95
C ILE A 61 -10.49 -3.23 -5.52
N ALA A 62 -10.21 -2.25 -4.67
CA ALA A 62 -10.02 -0.87 -5.09
C ALA A 62 -8.82 -0.65 -6.04
N ILE A 63 -7.89 -1.63 -6.15
CA ILE A 63 -6.80 -1.60 -7.15
C ILE A 63 -7.33 -1.58 -8.59
N LEU A 64 -8.60 -1.95 -8.79
CA LEU A 64 -9.25 -1.83 -10.09
C LEU A 64 -9.36 -0.37 -10.56
N ILE A 65 -9.40 0.59 -9.64
CA ILE A 65 -9.47 2.02 -9.97
C ILE A 65 -8.22 2.47 -10.75
N PRO A 66 -6.98 2.34 -10.21
CA PRO A 66 -5.79 2.67 -10.97
C PRO A 66 -5.61 1.78 -12.20
N PHE A 67 -6.12 0.54 -12.20
CA PHE A 67 -6.10 -0.32 -13.38
C PHE A 67 -6.97 0.25 -14.51
N ILE A 68 -8.19 0.71 -14.22
CA ILE A 68 -9.09 1.36 -15.19
C ILE A 68 -8.46 2.64 -15.72
N LEU A 69 -7.79 3.44 -14.88
CA LEU A 69 -7.10 4.65 -15.32
C LEU A 69 -5.96 4.38 -16.31
N MET A 70 -5.39 3.18 -16.30
CA MET A 70 -4.34 2.78 -17.25
C MET A 70 -4.87 2.23 -18.58
N ILE A 71 -6.17 1.94 -18.72
CA ILE A 71 -6.77 1.39 -19.94
C ILE A 71 -6.45 2.25 -21.19
N PRO A 72 -6.57 3.60 -21.17
CA PRO A 72 -6.23 4.40 -22.34
C PRO A 72 -4.77 4.23 -22.79
N ALA A 73 -3.85 4.09 -21.83
CA ALA A 73 -2.43 3.87 -22.14
C ALA A 73 -2.17 2.46 -22.72
N MET A 74 -2.97 1.47 -22.32
CA MET A 74 -2.91 0.11 -22.90
C MET A 74 -3.47 0.07 -24.32
N ILE A 75 -4.61 0.74 -24.58
CA ILE A 75 -5.24 0.80 -25.90
C ILE A 75 -4.30 1.49 -26.90
N THR A 76 -3.64 2.57 -26.49
CA THR A 76 -2.65 3.29 -27.33
C THR A 76 -1.32 2.54 -27.47
N LYS A 77 -1.20 1.33 -26.94
CA LYS A 77 0.02 0.49 -26.93
C LYS A 77 1.26 1.19 -26.33
N LYS A 78 1.06 2.27 -25.57
CA LYS A 78 2.17 2.96 -24.87
C LYS A 78 2.70 2.16 -23.68
N VAL A 79 1.85 1.31 -23.08
CA VAL A 79 2.21 0.45 -21.96
C VAL A 79 1.75 -0.97 -22.24
N ALA A 80 2.60 -1.95 -21.94
CA ALA A 80 2.24 -3.36 -22.10
C ALA A 80 1.20 -3.77 -21.03
N VAL A 81 0.15 -4.45 -21.47
CA VAL A 81 -0.90 -4.98 -20.57
C VAL A 81 -0.30 -5.85 -19.47
N MET A 82 0.67 -6.70 -19.84
CA MET A 82 1.37 -7.59 -18.90
C MET A 82 2.08 -6.82 -17.79
N SER A 83 2.67 -5.65 -18.10
CA SER A 83 3.27 -4.79 -17.08
C SER A 83 2.24 -4.23 -16.09
N CYS A 84 1.06 -3.82 -16.58
CA CYS A 84 0.00 -3.32 -15.69
C CYS A 84 -0.54 -4.42 -14.77
N VAL A 85 -0.78 -5.62 -15.33
CA VAL A 85 -1.24 -6.78 -14.53
C VAL A 85 -0.20 -7.17 -13.47
N SER A 86 1.08 -7.25 -13.87
CA SER A 86 2.15 -7.61 -12.92
C SER A 86 2.27 -6.61 -11.78
N TRP A 87 2.16 -5.31 -12.06
CA TRP A 87 2.22 -4.27 -11.03
C TRP A 87 0.97 -4.22 -10.17
N ALA A 88 -0.21 -4.48 -10.70
CA ALA A 88 -1.43 -4.58 -9.91
C ALA A 88 -1.33 -5.74 -8.90
N VAL A 89 -0.93 -6.93 -9.35
CA VAL A 89 -0.79 -8.12 -8.48
C VAL A 89 0.34 -7.92 -7.46
N PHE A 90 1.48 -7.38 -7.88
CA PHE A 90 2.60 -7.08 -6.99
C PHE A 90 2.23 -6.06 -5.90
N SER A 91 1.48 -5.02 -6.26
CA SER A 91 1.05 -3.99 -5.30
C SER A 91 0.09 -4.55 -4.26
N VAL A 92 -0.92 -5.34 -4.67
CA VAL A 92 -1.86 -5.99 -3.74
C VAL A 92 -1.14 -6.97 -2.81
N GLY A 93 -0.13 -7.69 -3.31
CA GLY A 93 0.65 -8.62 -2.50
C GLY A 93 1.69 -7.91 -1.65
N PHE A 94 2.80 -7.55 -2.27
CA PHE A 94 4.01 -7.10 -1.57
C PHE A 94 3.89 -5.68 -1.00
N VAL A 95 3.41 -4.70 -1.81
CA VAL A 95 3.34 -3.31 -1.34
C VAL A 95 2.34 -3.17 -0.19
N TYR A 96 1.19 -3.81 -0.30
CA TYR A 96 0.20 -3.81 0.78
C TYR A 96 0.71 -4.53 2.03
N PHE A 97 1.44 -5.63 1.89
CA PHE A 97 2.11 -6.27 3.02
C PHE A 97 3.03 -5.28 3.76
N CYS A 98 3.88 -4.52 3.04
CA CYS A 98 4.75 -3.52 3.64
C CYS A 98 3.95 -2.40 4.34
N LEU A 99 2.92 -1.89 3.68
CA LEU A 99 2.10 -0.80 4.21
C LEU A 99 1.27 -1.22 5.42
N PHE A 100 0.78 -2.45 5.46
CA PHE A 100 0.06 -2.96 6.64
C PHE A 100 0.94 -3.08 7.88
N GLN A 101 2.27 -3.18 7.74
CA GLN A 101 3.16 -3.09 8.90
C GLN A 101 3.05 -1.74 9.62
N MET A 102 2.64 -0.68 8.90
CA MET A 102 2.41 0.65 9.50
C MET A 102 1.25 0.66 10.49
N ALA A 103 0.25 -0.23 10.32
CA ALA A 103 -0.87 -0.34 11.25
C ALA A 103 -0.42 -0.55 12.69
N VAL A 104 0.70 -1.25 12.91
CA VAL A 104 1.26 -1.52 14.24
C VAL A 104 1.75 -0.25 14.94
N TYR A 105 2.18 0.74 14.15
CA TYR A 105 2.80 1.99 14.61
C TYR A 105 1.88 3.21 14.51
N ASN A 106 0.70 3.05 13.91
CA ASN A 106 -0.29 4.13 13.83
C ASN A 106 -0.87 4.37 15.22
N ASN A 107 -0.62 5.56 15.77
CA ASN A 107 -1.05 5.97 17.09
C ASN A 107 -1.62 7.40 17.13
N ARG A 108 -1.95 7.97 15.96
CA ARG A 108 -2.53 9.31 15.85
C ARG A 108 -3.82 9.26 15.05
N THR A 109 -4.83 10.00 15.51
CA THR A 109 -6.08 10.21 14.78
C THR A 109 -5.87 11.15 13.60
N ILE A 110 -6.61 10.93 12.52
CA ILE A 110 -6.67 11.86 11.40
C ILE A 110 -7.96 12.66 11.54
N ASN A 111 -7.82 13.98 11.61
CA ASN A 111 -8.98 14.86 11.50
C ASN A 111 -9.41 14.93 10.02
N LEU A 112 -10.60 14.42 9.72
CA LEU A 112 -11.14 14.33 8.37
C LEU A 112 -11.48 15.70 7.78
N SER A 113 -11.64 16.73 8.63
CA SER A 113 -11.92 18.11 8.20
C SER A 113 -10.70 18.86 7.67
N VAL A 114 -9.49 18.39 7.96
CA VAL A 114 -8.24 18.99 7.48
C VAL A 114 -7.93 18.52 6.07
N ARG A 115 -7.65 19.46 5.17
CA ARG A 115 -7.28 19.16 3.77
C ARG A 115 -6.14 18.16 3.69
N MET A 116 -6.21 17.24 2.73
CA MET A 116 -5.22 16.18 2.53
C MET A 116 -3.78 16.70 2.39
N THR A 117 -3.58 17.90 1.85
CA THR A 117 -2.29 18.53 1.55
C THR A 117 -1.50 19.01 2.77
N GLY A 118 -2.13 19.12 3.94
CA GLY A 118 -1.48 19.61 5.18
C GLY A 118 -1.20 18.51 6.23
N ARG A 119 -1.36 17.25 5.86
CA ARG A 119 -1.34 16.13 6.80
C ARG A 119 0.03 15.51 6.99
N ASN A 120 0.84 16.08 7.86
CA ASN A 120 1.97 15.35 8.45
C ASN A 120 1.49 14.48 9.62
N VAL A 121 0.79 13.38 9.33
CA VAL A 121 0.29 12.45 10.35
C VAL A 121 1.32 11.38 10.68
N GLY A 122 2.38 11.27 9.89
CA GLY A 122 3.39 10.23 10.01
C GLY A 122 4.47 10.57 11.05
N THR A 123 4.77 9.61 11.91
CA THR A 123 6.07 9.60 12.61
C THR A 123 7.18 9.36 11.59
N GLY A 124 8.44 9.75 11.91
CA GLY A 124 9.58 9.54 11.01
C GLY A 124 9.69 8.10 10.47
N LEU A 125 9.35 7.11 11.32
CA LEU A 125 9.34 5.70 10.93
C LEU A 125 8.24 5.37 9.91
N GLN A 126 7.07 6.00 10.01
CA GLN A 126 5.98 5.81 9.04
C GLN A 126 6.37 6.39 7.67
N ASN A 127 6.98 7.57 7.66
CA ASN A 127 7.48 8.18 6.42
C ASN A 127 8.58 7.33 5.77
N LEU A 128 9.46 6.73 6.57
CA LEU A 128 10.49 5.81 6.09
C LEU A 128 9.89 4.55 5.46
N ILE A 129 8.91 3.93 6.11
CA ILE A 129 8.22 2.75 5.56
C ILE A 129 7.47 3.11 4.27
N ALA A 130 6.77 4.25 4.24
CA ALA A 130 6.08 4.71 3.03
C ALA A 130 7.07 4.97 1.89
N GLY A 131 8.19 5.64 2.17
CA GLY A 131 9.27 5.85 1.20
C GLY A 131 9.90 4.55 0.71
N ALA A 132 10.16 3.61 1.61
CA ALA A 132 10.68 2.28 1.26
C ALA A 132 9.66 1.48 0.43
N SER A 133 8.38 1.56 0.76
CA SER A 133 7.30 0.90 0.00
C SER A 133 7.17 1.41 -1.43
N PHE A 134 7.68 2.59 -1.73
CA PHE A 134 7.78 3.15 -3.08
C PHE A 134 9.15 2.88 -3.72
N GLY A 135 10.23 3.16 -3.00
CA GLY A 135 11.60 3.08 -3.52
C GLY A 135 12.05 1.64 -3.81
N VAL A 136 11.75 0.70 -2.91
CA VAL A 136 12.13 -0.70 -3.08
C VAL A 136 11.51 -1.32 -4.35
N PRO A 137 10.20 -1.19 -4.62
CA PRO A 137 9.62 -1.65 -5.89
C PRO A 137 10.25 -1.03 -7.13
N LEU A 138 10.56 0.28 -7.10
CA LEU A 138 11.21 0.95 -8.21
C LEU A 138 12.59 0.37 -8.51
N ILE A 139 13.43 0.25 -7.50
CA ILE A 139 14.78 -0.32 -7.64
C ILE A 139 14.68 -1.77 -8.13
N LEU A 140 13.80 -2.56 -7.51
CA LEU A 140 13.57 -3.96 -7.90
C LEU A 140 13.16 -4.07 -9.38
N ASN A 141 12.28 -3.19 -9.86
CA ASN A 141 11.87 -3.18 -11.27
C ASN A 141 13.05 -2.89 -12.21
N VAL A 142 13.85 -1.87 -11.90
CA VAL A 142 15.01 -1.52 -12.73
C VAL A 142 16.02 -2.67 -12.77
N VAL A 143 16.33 -3.24 -11.62
CA VAL A 143 17.29 -4.36 -11.50
C VAL A 143 16.77 -5.60 -12.26
N LEU A 144 15.52 -6.01 -12.02
CA LEU A 144 14.95 -7.18 -12.69
C LEU A 144 14.93 -7.01 -14.21
N LYS A 145 14.54 -5.84 -14.70
CA LYS A 145 14.53 -5.57 -16.15
C LYS A 145 15.90 -5.59 -16.77
N ALA A 146 16.90 -5.05 -16.06
CA ALA A 146 18.28 -5.04 -16.55
C ALA A 146 18.89 -6.45 -16.60
N MET A 147 18.53 -7.34 -15.65
CA MET A 147 19.11 -8.67 -15.55
C MET A 147 18.41 -9.71 -16.44
N ILE A 148 17.09 -9.73 -16.49
CA ILE A 148 16.31 -10.83 -17.07
C ILE A 148 15.31 -10.40 -18.15
N GLY A 149 15.32 -9.11 -18.52
CA GLY A 149 14.42 -8.57 -19.52
C GLY A 149 13.01 -8.29 -19.01
N GLN A 150 12.23 -7.55 -19.81
CA GLN A 150 10.93 -6.99 -19.40
C GLN A 150 9.86 -8.07 -19.14
N GLU A 151 9.75 -9.06 -20.00
CA GLU A 151 8.71 -10.08 -19.92
C GLU A 151 8.93 -11.00 -18.72
N THR A 152 10.14 -11.51 -18.56
CA THR A 152 10.51 -12.38 -17.45
C THR A 152 10.40 -11.66 -16.11
N ALA A 153 10.79 -10.38 -16.04
CA ALA A 153 10.62 -9.54 -14.87
C ALA A 153 9.14 -9.40 -14.46
N SER A 154 8.23 -9.26 -15.44
CA SER A 154 6.79 -9.18 -15.17
C SER A 154 6.25 -10.48 -14.56
N TRP A 155 6.69 -11.64 -15.04
CA TRP A 155 6.32 -12.93 -14.45
C TRP A 155 6.84 -13.09 -13.02
N VAL A 156 8.09 -12.70 -12.75
CA VAL A 156 8.67 -12.74 -11.41
C VAL A 156 7.85 -11.85 -10.44
N LEU A 157 7.47 -10.67 -10.85
CA LEU A 157 6.63 -9.77 -10.04
C LEU A 157 5.26 -10.40 -9.73
N ILE A 158 4.63 -11.08 -10.70
CA ILE A 158 3.36 -11.79 -10.48
C ILE A 158 3.55 -12.91 -9.45
N ILE A 159 4.59 -13.71 -9.58
CA ILE A 159 4.86 -14.83 -8.64
C ILE A 159 5.07 -14.30 -7.22
N ILE A 160 5.86 -13.24 -7.06
CA ILE A 160 6.07 -12.60 -5.76
C ILE A 160 4.74 -12.07 -5.22
N GLY A 161 3.99 -11.30 -6.03
CA GLY A 161 2.71 -10.75 -5.61
C GLY A 161 1.71 -11.81 -5.18
N LEU A 162 1.55 -12.88 -5.96
CA LEU A 162 0.67 -14.00 -5.65
C LEU A 162 1.08 -14.71 -4.37
N SER A 163 2.36 -14.93 -4.13
CA SER A 163 2.83 -15.57 -2.88
C SER A 163 2.44 -14.77 -1.64
N PHE A 164 2.53 -13.42 -1.69
CA PHE A 164 2.09 -12.56 -0.60
C PHE A 164 0.56 -12.50 -0.46
N ILE A 165 -0.19 -12.58 -1.57
CA ILE A 165 -1.66 -12.65 -1.53
C ILE A 165 -2.12 -13.95 -0.88
N LEU A 166 -1.56 -15.10 -1.28
CA LEU A 166 -1.89 -16.41 -0.71
C LEU A 166 -1.55 -16.50 0.79
N THR A 167 -0.46 -15.87 1.20
CA THR A 167 -0.05 -15.82 2.62
C THR A 167 -0.71 -14.69 3.40
N SER A 168 -1.65 -13.94 2.81
CA SER A 168 -2.27 -12.76 3.43
C SER A 168 -2.86 -13.01 4.82
N ASN A 169 -3.54 -14.12 5.02
CA ASN A 169 -4.11 -14.49 6.32
C ASN A 169 -3.03 -14.64 7.41
N LEU A 170 -1.85 -15.14 7.06
CA LEU A 170 -0.75 -15.34 8.00
C LEU A 170 -0.13 -14.02 8.43
N TRP A 171 0.23 -13.15 7.48
CA TRP A 171 0.86 -11.89 7.82
C TRP A 171 -0.12 -10.87 8.40
N ILE A 172 -1.41 -10.86 8.02
CA ILE A 172 -2.43 -10.03 8.70
C ILE A 172 -2.58 -10.47 10.16
N LYS A 173 -2.58 -11.77 10.45
CA LYS A 173 -2.60 -12.29 11.82
C LYS A 173 -1.36 -11.85 12.62
N ASN A 174 -0.18 -11.84 11.99
CA ASN A 174 1.05 -11.34 12.61
C ASN A 174 0.94 -9.84 12.93
N VAL A 175 0.47 -9.02 11.97
CA VAL A 175 0.22 -7.57 12.18
C VAL A 175 -0.74 -7.36 13.35
N TYR A 176 -1.84 -8.12 13.41
CA TYR A 176 -2.79 -8.08 14.51
C TYR A 176 -2.13 -8.39 15.86
N HIS A 177 -1.36 -9.47 15.97
CA HIS A 177 -0.69 -9.83 17.22
C HIS A 177 0.32 -8.75 17.67
N ARG A 178 1.08 -8.19 16.74
CA ARG A 178 2.02 -7.09 17.03
C ARG A 178 1.29 -5.81 17.45
N PHE A 179 0.18 -5.49 16.80
CA PHE A 179 -0.68 -4.36 17.17
C PHE A 179 -1.25 -4.53 18.59
N MET A 180 -1.76 -5.72 18.91
CA MET A 180 -2.31 -6.02 20.25
C MET A 180 -1.25 -5.99 21.36
N LYS A 181 0.01 -6.36 21.07
CA LYS A 181 1.11 -6.19 22.04
C LYS A 181 1.36 -4.71 22.38
N ARG A 182 1.12 -3.80 21.45
CA ARG A 182 1.32 -2.36 21.61
C ARG A 182 0.02 -1.60 21.92
N ARG A 183 -1.09 -2.28 22.16
CA ARG A 183 -2.43 -1.70 22.27
C ARG A 183 -2.52 -0.51 23.23
N TYR A 184 -1.95 -0.61 24.42
CA TYR A 184 -2.02 0.46 25.42
C TYR A 184 -1.29 1.73 24.95
N LYS A 185 -0.08 1.59 24.42
CA LYS A 185 0.68 2.71 23.86
C LYS A 185 -0.02 3.35 22.65
N ASN A 186 -0.62 2.53 21.81
CA ASN A 186 -1.36 3.03 20.64
C ASN A 186 -2.64 3.76 21.10
N MET A 187 -3.39 3.21 22.07
CA MET A 187 -4.59 3.85 22.62
C MET A 187 -4.28 5.20 23.28
N GLU A 188 -3.20 5.28 24.07
CA GLU A 188 -2.73 6.54 24.66
C GLU A 188 -2.46 7.57 23.56
N GLY A 189 -1.64 7.24 22.56
CA GLY A 189 -1.36 8.14 21.46
C GLY A 189 -2.60 8.57 20.65
N PHE A 190 -3.59 7.68 20.47
CA PHE A 190 -4.86 8.04 19.85
C PHE A 190 -5.67 9.02 20.70
N ARG A 191 -5.70 8.86 22.03
CA ARG A 191 -6.38 9.77 22.96
C ARG A 191 -5.72 11.14 22.97
N ASP A 192 -4.40 11.20 23.07
CA ASP A 192 -3.63 12.46 23.06
C ASP A 192 -3.82 13.24 21.75
N SER A 193 -4.02 12.52 20.64
CA SER A 193 -4.19 13.14 19.32
C SER A 193 -5.62 13.60 18.99
N ARG A 194 -6.61 13.33 19.89
CA ARG A 194 -7.99 13.81 19.76
C ARG A 194 -8.20 15.21 20.33
N GLN A 195 -7.23 15.67 21.13
CA GLN A 195 -7.23 17.03 21.68
C GLN A 195 -6.73 18.01 20.63
#